data_53d4eb7b7455d89d64b9f16d9417bfac
#
_entry.id   53d4eb7b7455d89d64b9f16d9417bfac
#
_cell.length_a   1.000
_cell.length_b   1.000
_cell.length_c   1.000
_cell.angle_alpha   90.00
_cell.angle_beta   90.00
_cell.angle_gamma   90.00
#
_symmetry.space_group_name_H-M   'P 1'
#
loop_
_entity.id
_entity.type
_entity.pdbx_description
1 polymer ?
#
loop_
_entity_poly.entity_id
_entity_poly.type
_entity_poly.pdbx_seq_one_letter_code
_entity_poly.pdbx_strand_id
1 'polypeptide(L)'
;MKPKIDVGIIGGSGLYQIEGVTILDEVKVKTPWGMPSDAITIAEVGGVKAGFLPRHGRGHFILPHEINYRANIASLKMLGAGQIVAFSAVGSLKERIKPLDFVIPNQIIDRTKSRISTFFGDGIAAHIAFADPFCTRLHELILVAAQKLNIPMHTNETLVCMEGPAFSTRAESHLYRSWQAGVINMSTLPEAKLAREAEMCYAVICMSTDYDCWKEDEEHVTVDMVVNNLNKNASNAKALIKELIPLLTKERDCGCKEAIKYAIITDPQKQSSKQKKKLKAILPNYFS
;
A
#
# COMPACT_ATOMS: atom_id res chain seq x y z
N MET A 1 3.00 11.91 -24.72
CA MET A 1 1.98 11.34 -23.81
C MET A 1 2.69 10.66 -22.66
N LYS A 2 2.25 10.83 -21.40
CA LYS A 2 2.82 10.04 -20.29
C LYS A 2 2.52 8.56 -20.52
N PRO A 3 3.46 7.64 -20.27
CA PRO A 3 3.18 6.21 -20.38
C PRO A 3 2.05 5.83 -19.42
N LYS A 4 1.09 5.03 -19.91
CA LYS A 4 0.00 4.53 -19.06
C LYS A 4 0.42 3.22 -18.40
N ILE A 5 0.06 3.06 -17.13
CA ILE A 5 0.23 1.83 -16.37
C ILE A 5 -1.12 1.22 -16.00
N ASP A 6 -1.16 -0.08 -15.79
CA ASP A 6 -2.35 -0.83 -15.44
C ASP A 6 -2.45 -1.06 -13.92
N VAL A 7 -1.28 -1.19 -13.26
CA VAL A 7 -1.16 -1.46 -11.83
C VAL A 7 -0.02 -0.65 -11.22
N GLY A 8 -0.21 -0.20 -9.97
CA GLY A 8 0.84 0.35 -9.12
C GLY A 8 1.37 -0.71 -8.15
N ILE A 9 2.69 -0.79 -8.04
CA ILE A 9 3.38 -1.58 -7.01
C ILE A 9 4.09 -0.60 -6.09
N ILE A 10 3.74 -0.62 -4.80
CA ILE A 10 4.40 0.22 -3.78
C ILE A 10 5.18 -0.69 -2.84
N GLY A 11 6.47 -0.41 -2.63
CA GLY A 11 7.27 -1.24 -1.75
C GLY A 11 8.58 -0.60 -1.34
N GLY A 12 9.46 -1.41 -0.74
CA GLY A 12 10.83 -1.03 -0.43
C GLY A 12 11.71 -0.92 -1.67
N SER A 13 12.87 -0.30 -1.51
CA SER A 13 13.90 -0.28 -2.54
C SER A 13 14.37 -1.71 -2.82
N GLY A 14 14.34 -2.11 -4.09
CA GLY A 14 14.78 -3.46 -4.51
C GLY A 14 13.67 -4.34 -5.10
N LEU A 15 12.39 -4.06 -4.87
CA LEU A 15 11.29 -4.84 -5.47
C LEU A 15 11.15 -4.62 -6.99
N TYR A 16 11.69 -3.54 -7.55
CA TYR A 16 11.63 -3.26 -8.98
C TYR A 16 12.77 -3.93 -9.80
N GLN A 17 13.78 -4.47 -9.11
CA GLN A 17 14.85 -5.23 -9.78
C GLN A 17 14.44 -6.71 -9.87
N ILE A 18 13.51 -7.01 -10.78
CA ILE A 18 13.00 -8.36 -11.03
C ILE A 18 13.69 -8.91 -12.27
N GLU A 19 14.32 -10.06 -12.13
CA GLU A 19 14.98 -10.74 -13.28
C GLU A 19 13.96 -11.12 -14.37
N GLY A 20 14.29 -10.79 -15.61
CA GLY A 20 13.43 -11.05 -16.77
C GLY A 20 12.27 -10.06 -16.93
N VAL A 21 12.25 -8.94 -16.19
CA VAL A 21 11.30 -7.85 -16.38
C VAL A 21 11.92 -6.73 -17.20
N THR A 22 11.24 -6.29 -18.27
CA THR A 22 11.68 -5.21 -19.12
C THR A 22 11.30 -3.87 -18.54
N ILE A 23 12.29 -3.07 -18.15
CA ILE A 23 12.07 -1.67 -17.75
C ILE A 23 11.84 -0.85 -19.01
N LEU A 24 10.71 -0.13 -19.06
CA LEU A 24 10.31 0.68 -20.21
C LEU A 24 10.68 2.15 -20.03
N ASP A 25 10.52 2.69 -18.81
CA ASP A 25 10.69 4.12 -18.55
C ASP A 25 10.88 4.40 -17.04
N GLU A 26 11.32 5.60 -16.71
CA GLU A 26 11.35 6.14 -15.35
C GLU A 26 10.77 7.54 -15.35
N VAL A 27 9.66 7.75 -14.63
CA VAL A 27 8.86 8.95 -14.73
C VAL A 27 8.76 9.69 -13.40
N LYS A 28 9.11 10.98 -13.40
CA LYS A 28 8.81 11.90 -12.30
C LYS A 28 7.45 12.56 -12.52
N VAL A 29 6.48 12.29 -11.65
CA VAL A 29 5.11 12.81 -11.75
C VAL A 29 4.87 13.91 -10.74
N LYS A 30 4.76 15.15 -11.20
CA LYS A 30 4.30 16.25 -10.35
C LYS A 30 2.78 16.18 -10.19
N THR A 31 2.30 16.06 -8.96
CA THR A 31 0.89 16.02 -8.62
C THR A 31 0.41 17.34 -8.00
N PRO A 32 -0.92 17.57 -7.90
CA PRO A 32 -1.46 18.71 -7.15
C PRO A 32 -1.10 18.70 -5.66
N TRP A 33 -0.63 17.59 -5.12
CA TRP A 33 -0.20 17.41 -3.72
C TRP A 33 1.33 17.36 -3.56
N GLY A 34 2.08 17.71 -4.61
CA GLY A 34 3.54 17.71 -4.61
C GLY A 34 4.15 16.53 -5.36
N MET A 35 5.40 16.24 -5.06
CA MET A 35 6.15 15.13 -5.65
C MET A 35 5.94 13.85 -4.85
N PRO A 36 5.87 12.67 -5.52
CA PRO A 36 5.93 11.37 -4.85
C PRO A 36 7.31 11.14 -4.22
N SER A 37 7.42 10.09 -3.43
CA SER A 37 8.65 9.72 -2.71
C SER A 37 9.85 9.52 -3.64
N ASP A 38 9.61 9.08 -4.88
CA ASP A 38 10.65 8.88 -5.90
C ASP A 38 10.04 8.91 -7.31
N ALA A 39 10.89 8.79 -8.32
CA ALA A 39 10.48 8.48 -9.68
C ALA A 39 9.81 7.09 -9.72
N ILE A 40 8.80 6.95 -10.60
CA ILE A 40 8.10 5.69 -10.82
C ILE A 40 8.80 4.95 -11.95
N THR A 41 9.34 3.77 -11.66
CA THR A 41 9.89 2.87 -12.66
C THR A 41 8.74 2.12 -13.34
N ILE A 42 8.62 2.25 -14.66
CA ILE A 42 7.60 1.57 -15.44
C ILE A 42 8.23 0.34 -16.08
N ALA A 43 7.61 -0.81 -15.85
CA ALA A 43 8.06 -2.07 -16.42
C ALA A 43 6.87 -2.86 -16.98
N GLU A 44 7.16 -3.77 -17.91
CA GLU A 44 6.19 -4.69 -18.45
C GLU A 44 6.44 -6.11 -17.94
N VAL A 45 5.37 -6.73 -17.42
CA VAL A 45 5.38 -8.08 -16.89
C VAL A 45 4.20 -8.84 -17.48
N GLY A 46 4.45 -9.83 -18.29
CA GLY A 46 3.39 -10.64 -18.93
C GLY A 46 2.36 -9.81 -19.73
N GLY A 47 2.80 -8.75 -20.42
CA GLY A 47 1.94 -7.87 -21.21
C GLY A 47 1.21 -6.78 -20.40
N VAL A 48 1.38 -6.76 -19.07
CA VAL A 48 0.77 -5.76 -18.17
C VAL A 48 1.82 -4.71 -17.77
N LYS A 49 1.49 -3.43 -17.90
CA LYS A 49 2.37 -2.34 -17.51
C LYS A 49 2.20 -1.99 -16.04
N ALA A 50 3.25 -2.18 -15.26
CA ALA A 50 3.30 -1.88 -13.84
C ALA A 50 4.18 -0.66 -13.56
N GLY A 51 3.73 0.19 -12.63
CA GLY A 51 4.50 1.31 -12.11
C GLY A 51 4.99 1.00 -10.69
N PHE A 52 6.31 0.91 -10.53
CA PHE A 52 6.95 0.62 -9.24
C PHE A 52 7.35 1.92 -8.55
N LEU A 53 6.87 2.12 -7.33
CA LEU A 53 7.17 3.30 -6.51
C LEU A 53 7.85 2.89 -5.20
N PRO A 54 9.12 3.29 -4.98
CA PRO A 54 9.79 3.14 -3.70
C PRO A 54 9.15 4.04 -2.65
N ARG A 55 8.45 3.45 -1.66
CA ARG A 55 7.68 4.19 -0.64
C ARG A 55 8.54 5.19 0.15
N HIS A 56 9.72 4.78 0.53
CA HIS A 56 10.66 5.58 1.33
C HIS A 56 11.76 6.26 0.50
N GLY A 57 11.59 6.31 -0.84
CA GLY A 57 12.65 6.70 -1.76
C GLY A 57 13.76 5.64 -1.90
N ARG A 58 14.54 5.72 -2.98
CA ARG A 58 15.71 4.86 -3.19
C ARG A 58 16.78 5.22 -2.16
N GLY A 59 17.20 4.24 -1.37
CA GLY A 59 18.11 4.45 -0.24
C GLY A 59 17.41 4.65 1.10
N HIS A 60 16.08 4.57 1.16
CA HIS A 60 15.28 4.58 2.38
C HIS A 60 15.53 5.81 3.27
N PHE A 61 15.46 7.01 2.68
CA PHE A 61 15.78 8.29 3.36
C PHE A 61 14.55 9.05 3.86
N ILE A 62 13.33 8.58 3.58
CA ILE A 62 12.07 9.22 4.01
C ILE A 62 11.47 8.43 5.17
N LEU A 63 11.27 9.06 6.33
CA LEU A 63 10.61 8.43 7.47
C LEU A 63 9.12 8.17 7.20
N PRO A 64 8.47 7.20 7.88
CA PRO A 64 7.08 6.85 7.63
C PRO A 64 6.10 8.04 7.69
N HIS A 65 6.28 8.98 8.60
CA HIS A 65 5.42 10.18 8.74
C HIS A 65 5.77 11.32 7.76
N GLU A 66 6.96 11.29 7.14
CA GLU A 66 7.40 12.28 6.14
C GLU A 66 6.94 11.93 4.72
N ILE A 67 6.49 10.69 4.49
CA ILE A 67 6.05 10.23 3.17
C ILE A 67 4.88 11.09 2.68
N ASN A 68 5.01 11.62 1.47
CA ASN A 68 3.89 12.29 0.81
C ASN A 68 2.93 11.25 0.19
N TYR A 69 2.16 10.58 1.05
CA TYR A 69 1.23 9.52 0.64
C TYR A 69 0.22 10.00 -0.43
N ARG A 70 -0.27 11.25 -0.32
CA ARG A 70 -1.18 11.81 -1.33
C ARG A 70 -0.51 11.89 -2.69
N ALA A 71 0.72 12.36 -2.77
CA ALA A 71 1.44 12.42 -4.04
C ALA A 71 1.76 11.02 -4.58
N ASN A 72 2.08 10.05 -3.72
CA ASN A 72 2.34 8.67 -4.11
C ASN A 72 1.11 8.04 -4.79
N ILE A 73 -0.05 8.08 -4.14
CA ILE A 73 -1.29 7.51 -4.68
C ILE A 73 -1.74 8.29 -5.92
N ALA A 74 -1.74 9.62 -5.87
CA ALA A 74 -2.14 10.45 -6.99
C ALA A 74 -1.26 10.24 -8.23
N SER A 75 0.04 10.07 -8.07
CA SER A 75 0.96 9.85 -9.20
C SER A 75 0.67 8.56 -9.94
N LEU A 76 0.41 7.46 -9.24
CA LEU A 76 0.01 6.18 -9.83
C LEU A 76 -1.35 6.29 -10.52
N LYS A 77 -2.34 6.96 -9.89
CA LYS A 77 -3.64 7.23 -10.50
C LYS A 77 -3.53 8.05 -11.78
N MET A 78 -2.75 9.12 -11.77
CA MET A 78 -2.53 10.00 -12.93
C MET A 78 -1.79 9.29 -14.09
N LEU A 79 -1.02 8.24 -13.80
CA LEU A 79 -0.42 7.36 -14.80
C LEU A 79 -1.39 6.31 -15.34
N GLY A 80 -2.58 6.17 -14.76
CA GLY A 80 -3.64 5.28 -15.23
C GLY A 80 -3.89 4.04 -14.39
N ALA A 81 -3.13 3.82 -13.31
CA ALA A 81 -3.36 2.67 -12.44
C ALA A 81 -4.76 2.71 -11.83
N GLY A 82 -5.49 1.61 -11.97
CA GLY A 82 -6.78 1.39 -11.30
C GLY A 82 -6.65 0.57 -10.01
N GLN A 83 -5.48 0.03 -9.74
CA GLN A 83 -5.24 -0.89 -8.64
C GLN A 83 -3.80 -0.77 -8.14
N ILE A 84 -3.61 -1.02 -6.85
CA ILE A 84 -2.32 -0.97 -6.15
C ILE A 84 -2.14 -2.24 -5.34
N VAL A 85 -0.98 -2.87 -5.49
CA VAL A 85 -0.49 -3.91 -4.59
C VAL A 85 0.72 -3.35 -3.85
N ALA A 86 0.59 -3.24 -2.53
CA ALA A 86 1.65 -2.74 -1.67
C ALA A 86 2.38 -3.90 -0.98
N PHE A 87 3.68 -3.75 -0.78
CA PHE A 87 4.51 -4.66 0.01
C PHE A 87 5.03 -3.92 1.24
N SER A 88 4.99 -4.57 2.40
CA SER A 88 5.45 -3.99 3.65
C SER A 88 6.12 -5.04 4.54
N ALA A 89 7.27 -4.71 5.10
CA ALA A 89 7.80 -5.45 6.24
C ALA A 89 6.87 -5.25 7.44
N VAL A 90 6.69 -6.31 8.24
CA VAL A 90 5.82 -6.30 9.42
C VAL A 90 6.46 -7.07 10.57
N GLY A 91 6.22 -6.62 11.79
CA GLY A 91 6.39 -7.43 12.99
C GLY A 91 5.18 -8.35 13.19
N SER A 92 5.42 -9.58 13.58
CA SER A 92 4.37 -10.54 13.92
C SER A 92 3.90 -10.34 15.36
N LEU A 93 2.58 -10.33 15.56
CA LEU A 93 1.93 -10.31 16.87
C LEU A 93 1.37 -11.67 17.29
N LYS A 94 1.56 -12.71 16.46
CA LYS A 94 1.08 -14.08 16.70
C LYS A 94 2.20 -15.10 16.49
N GLU A 95 2.34 -16.05 17.39
CA GLU A 95 3.38 -17.06 17.32
C GLU A 95 3.34 -17.91 16.03
N ARG A 96 2.14 -18.18 15.51
CA ARG A 96 1.94 -18.94 14.28
C ARG A 96 2.37 -18.22 13.00
N ILE A 97 2.51 -16.89 13.04
CA ILE A 97 3.01 -16.07 11.93
C ILE A 97 4.50 -15.87 12.14
N LYS A 98 5.31 -16.73 11.54
CA LYS A 98 6.76 -16.74 11.75
C LYS A 98 7.45 -15.66 10.91
N PRO A 99 8.65 -15.20 11.29
CA PRO A 99 9.53 -14.50 10.38
C PRO A 99 9.67 -15.27 9.06
N LEU A 100 9.62 -14.56 7.94
CA LEU A 100 9.57 -15.06 6.56
C LEU A 100 8.20 -15.55 6.08
N ASP A 101 7.20 -15.64 6.92
CA ASP A 101 5.82 -15.88 6.47
C ASP A 101 5.23 -14.62 5.83
N PHE A 102 4.30 -14.83 4.90
CA PHE A 102 3.55 -13.75 4.28
C PHE A 102 2.13 -13.68 4.82
N VAL A 103 1.58 -12.48 4.88
CA VAL A 103 0.23 -12.21 5.40
C VAL A 103 -0.51 -11.26 4.47
N ILE A 104 -1.77 -11.59 4.17
CA ILE A 104 -2.73 -10.66 3.55
C ILE A 104 -3.78 -10.30 4.61
N PRO A 105 -3.68 -9.12 5.23
CA PRO A 105 -4.66 -8.69 6.24
C PRO A 105 -5.98 -8.32 5.57
N ASN A 106 -7.09 -8.63 6.22
CA ASN A 106 -8.42 -8.21 5.79
C ASN A 106 -8.95 -7.00 6.57
N GLN A 107 -8.34 -6.67 7.72
CA GLN A 107 -8.70 -5.55 8.57
C GLN A 107 -7.49 -4.74 9.01
N ILE A 108 -7.72 -3.48 9.41
CA ILE A 108 -6.66 -2.59 9.84
C ILE A 108 -7.13 -1.70 11.02
N ILE A 109 -6.25 -1.56 12.01
CA ILE A 109 -6.41 -0.63 13.13
C ILE A 109 -5.42 0.54 12.92
N ASP A 110 -5.97 1.76 12.90
CA ASP A 110 -5.19 3.00 12.72
C ASP A 110 -4.65 3.52 14.04
N ARG A 111 -3.32 3.50 14.19
CA ARG A 111 -2.59 4.11 15.30
C ARG A 111 -1.68 5.24 14.83
N THR A 112 -1.87 5.72 13.59
CA THR A 112 -1.17 6.91 13.07
C THR A 112 -1.73 8.19 13.67
N LYS A 113 -0.93 9.26 13.77
CA LYS A 113 -1.29 10.50 14.47
C LYS A 113 -1.19 11.74 13.59
N SER A 114 -0.10 11.89 12.85
CA SER A 114 0.26 13.14 12.19
C SER A 114 0.18 13.12 10.67
N ARG A 115 -0.44 12.07 10.09
CA ARG A 115 -0.48 11.87 8.64
C ARG A 115 -1.73 12.47 8.01
N ILE A 116 -1.56 13.13 6.87
CA ILE A 116 -2.70 13.61 6.08
C ILE A 116 -3.32 12.41 5.38
N SER A 117 -4.55 12.04 5.78
CA SER A 117 -5.21 10.80 5.38
C SER A 117 -6.37 10.97 4.39
N THR A 118 -6.49 12.15 3.75
CA THR A 118 -7.55 12.45 2.77
C THR A 118 -7.07 13.36 1.66
N PHE A 119 -7.64 13.21 0.47
CA PHE A 119 -7.53 14.15 -0.65
C PHE A 119 -8.54 15.29 -0.55
N PHE A 120 -9.60 15.09 0.21
CA PHE A 120 -10.66 16.08 0.43
C PHE A 120 -10.26 17.11 1.48
N GLY A 121 -11.16 18.03 1.79
CA GLY A 121 -10.88 19.21 2.60
C GLY A 121 -10.89 20.47 1.72
N ASP A 122 -10.35 21.58 2.22
CA ASP A 122 -10.26 22.86 1.49
C ASP A 122 -11.59 23.27 0.82
N GLY A 123 -12.74 23.00 1.45
CA GLY A 123 -14.09 23.35 0.96
C GLY A 123 -14.81 22.23 0.21
N ILE A 124 -14.33 20.99 0.25
CA ILE A 124 -15.07 19.81 -0.23
C ILE A 124 -14.91 18.69 0.83
N ALA A 125 -16.03 18.27 1.44
CA ALA A 125 -16.07 17.18 2.41
C ALA A 125 -16.62 15.91 1.75
N ALA A 126 -15.97 14.78 2.03
CA ALA A 126 -16.43 13.46 1.63
C ALA A 126 -16.18 12.43 2.75
N HIS A 127 -17.06 11.44 2.84
CA HIS A 127 -16.94 10.33 3.78
C HIS A 127 -17.05 9.02 3.02
N ILE A 128 -15.91 8.35 2.81
CA ILE A 128 -15.86 7.04 2.16
C ILE A 128 -16.27 5.92 3.13
N ALA A 129 -16.94 4.89 2.62
CA ALA A 129 -17.12 3.64 3.36
C ALA A 129 -15.78 2.90 3.48
N PHE A 130 -15.38 2.51 4.69
CA PHE A 130 -14.08 1.90 4.96
C PHE A 130 -14.15 0.71 5.94
N ALA A 131 -15.34 0.10 6.10
CA ALA A 131 -15.51 -1.12 6.89
C ALA A 131 -14.65 -2.27 6.37
N ASP A 132 -14.53 -2.39 5.04
CA ASP A 132 -13.67 -3.35 4.36
C ASP A 132 -12.53 -2.58 3.66
N PRO A 133 -11.40 -2.37 4.33
CA PRO A 133 -10.34 -1.48 3.87
C PRO A 133 -9.60 -1.97 2.63
N PHE A 134 -9.56 -3.29 2.42
CA PHE A 134 -8.83 -3.93 1.34
C PHE A 134 -9.77 -4.50 0.27
N CYS A 135 -9.27 -4.66 -0.96
CA CYS A 135 -10.03 -5.20 -2.07
C CYS A 135 -10.00 -6.73 -2.06
N THR A 136 -11.15 -7.37 -1.86
CA THR A 136 -11.31 -8.84 -1.85
C THR A 136 -10.84 -9.48 -3.16
N ARG A 137 -11.18 -8.88 -4.31
CA ARG A 137 -10.68 -9.35 -5.61
C ARG A 137 -9.15 -9.41 -5.67
N LEU A 138 -8.45 -8.40 -5.18
CA LEU A 138 -6.98 -8.43 -5.12
C LEU A 138 -6.47 -9.52 -4.19
N HIS A 139 -7.14 -9.75 -3.04
CA HIS A 139 -6.77 -10.82 -2.12
C HIS A 139 -6.84 -12.19 -2.81
N GLU A 140 -7.93 -12.48 -3.54
CA GLU A 140 -8.10 -13.74 -4.26
C GLU A 140 -7.01 -13.94 -5.31
N LEU A 141 -6.69 -12.93 -6.11
CA LEU A 141 -5.63 -13.01 -7.11
C LEU A 141 -4.23 -13.19 -6.50
N ILE A 142 -3.96 -12.54 -5.37
CA ILE A 142 -2.71 -12.72 -4.63
C ILE A 142 -2.60 -14.16 -4.11
N LEU A 143 -3.68 -14.73 -3.58
CA LEU A 143 -3.71 -16.12 -3.11
C LEU A 143 -3.46 -17.11 -4.25
N VAL A 144 -4.08 -16.90 -5.40
CA VAL A 144 -3.82 -17.73 -6.59
C VAL A 144 -2.36 -17.70 -7.00
N ALA A 145 -1.74 -16.52 -7.03
CA ALA A 145 -0.32 -16.38 -7.37
C ALA A 145 0.60 -17.03 -6.31
N ALA A 146 0.28 -16.86 -5.02
CA ALA A 146 1.03 -17.45 -3.92
C ALA A 146 0.97 -18.99 -3.92
N GLN A 147 -0.21 -19.56 -4.21
CA GLN A 147 -0.39 -21.01 -4.32
C GLN A 147 0.47 -21.64 -5.42
N LYS A 148 0.59 -21.00 -6.59
CA LYS A 148 1.44 -21.46 -7.69
C LYS A 148 2.91 -21.57 -7.29
N LEU A 149 3.35 -20.70 -6.37
CA LEU A 149 4.73 -20.62 -5.88
C LEU A 149 4.97 -21.41 -4.60
N ASN A 150 3.92 -22.06 -4.06
CA ASN A 150 3.95 -22.69 -2.73
C ASN A 150 4.41 -21.74 -1.62
N ILE A 151 4.08 -20.44 -1.72
CA ILE A 151 4.38 -19.46 -0.69
C ILE A 151 3.30 -19.55 0.41
N PRO A 152 3.65 -19.88 1.67
CA PRO A 152 2.71 -19.86 2.78
C PRO A 152 2.13 -18.44 2.97
N MET A 153 0.78 -18.33 3.01
CA MET A 153 0.10 -17.07 3.14
C MET A 153 -0.96 -17.14 4.23
N HIS A 154 -0.78 -16.33 5.28
CA HIS A 154 -1.80 -16.16 6.32
C HIS A 154 -2.85 -15.16 5.87
N THR A 155 -4.11 -15.48 6.13
CA THR A 155 -5.27 -14.64 5.79
C THR A 155 -6.11 -14.35 7.02
N ASN A 156 -7.10 -13.46 6.89
CA ASN A 156 -8.04 -13.09 7.97
C ASN A 156 -7.34 -12.52 9.22
N GLU A 157 -6.32 -11.71 8.98
CA GLU A 157 -5.56 -11.03 10.02
C GLU A 157 -5.88 -9.54 10.09
N THR A 158 -5.83 -8.99 11.28
CA THR A 158 -5.88 -7.55 11.51
C THR A 158 -4.47 -6.99 11.55
N LEU A 159 -4.21 -5.99 10.72
CA LEU A 159 -2.97 -5.22 10.72
C LEU A 159 -3.11 -4.01 11.67
N VAL A 160 -2.15 -3.76 12.52
CA VAL A 160 -1.99 -2.48 13.21
C VAL A 160 -1.04 -1.60 12.41
N CYS A 161 -1.47 -0.38 12.04
CA CYS A 161 -0.57 0.60 11.43
C CYS A 161 -0.23 1.66 12.46
N MET A 162 1.01 1.64 12.96
CA MET A 162 1.52 2.61 13.93
C MET A 162 2.22 3.79 13.27
N GLU A 163 2.47 4.86 14.02
CA GLU A 163 3.13 6.06 13.49
C GLU A 163 4.60 5.83 13.14
N GLY A 164 5.37 5.20 14.02
CA GLY A 164 6.82 5.18 13.92
C GLY A 164 7.44 6.56 14.19
N PRO A 165 8.76 6.79 13.92
CA PRO A 165 9.73 5.79 13.45
C PRO A 165 10.20 4.80 14.53
N ALA A 166 9.93 5.09 15.82
CA ALA A 166 10.24 4.13 16.89
C ALA A 166 9.38 2.87 16.75
N PHE A 167 9.97 1.70 17.01
CA PHE A 167 9.22 0.47 17.15
C PHE A 167 8.33 0.50 18.41
N SER A 168 7.42 -0.47 18.53
CA SER A 168 6.54 -0.62 19.69
C SER A 168 7.30 -0.73 20.98
N THR A 169 6.75 -0.15 22.05
CA THR A 169 7.11 -0.57 23.40
C THR A 169 6.54 -1.96 23.67
N ARG A 170 7.10 -2.71 24.62
CA ARG A 170 6.56 -4.02 25.03
C ARG A 170 5.11 -3.92 25.48
N ALA A 171 4.75 -2.86 26.18
CA ALA A 171 3.37 -2.60 26.61
C ALA A 171 2.42 -2.40 25.43
N GLU A 172 2.83 -1.64 24.40
CA GLU A 172 2.07 -1.48 23.16
C GLU A 172 1.90 -2.81 22.42
N SER A 173 2.97 -3.58 22.29
CA SER A 173 2.94 -4.89 21.63
C SER A 173 1.95 -5.84 22.33
N HIS A 174 1.99 -5.94 23.66
CA HIS A 174 1.02 -6.73 24.43
C HIS A 174 -0.42 -6.19 24.27
N LEU A 175 -0.62 -4.87 24.22
CA LEU A 175 -1.93 -4.26 23.97
C LEU A 175 -2.48 -4.66 22.59
N TYR A 176 -1.66 -4.59 21.53
CA TYR A 176 -2.08 -4.98 20.18
C TYR A 176 -2.40 -6.48 20.10
N ARG A 177 -1.65 -7.31 20.80
CA ARG A 177 -1.94 -8.75 20.93
C ARG A 177 -3.28 -9.00 21.63
N SER A 178 -3.61 -8.23 22.68
CA SER A 178 -4.92 -8.34 23.36
C SER A 178 -6.09 -7.96 22.43
N TRP A 179 -5.86 -7.11 21.41
CA TRP A 179 -6.83 -6.81 20.36
C TRP A 179 -6.90 -7.88 19.26
N GLN A 180 -6.21 -9.00 19.42
CA GLN A 180 -6.12 -10.10 18.45
C GLN A 180 -5.50 -9.68 17.10
N ALA A 181 -4.73 -8.60 17.06
CA ALA A 181 -4.00 -8.20 15.86
C ALA A 181 -2.99 -9.27 15.46
N GLY A 182 -2.82 -9.46 14.15
CA GLY A 182 -1.92 -10.45 13.58
C GLY A 182 -0.52 -9.91 13.31
N VAL A 183 -0.45 -8.70 12.77
CA VAL A 183 0.82 -8.07 12.36
C VAL A 183 0.78 -6.56 12.57
N ILE A 184 1.97 -5.94 12.58
CA ILE A 184 2.14 -4.50 12.78
C ILE A 184 3.11 -3.92 11.76
N ASN A 185 2.80 -2.72 11.24
CA ASN A 185 3.69 -1.94 10.39
C ASN A 185 3.55 -0.42 10.62
N MET A 186 4.25 0.36 9.77
CA MET A 186 4.23 1.83 9.84
C MET A 186 3.75 2.50 8.55
N SER A 187 3.28 1.78 7.53
CA SER A 187 3.13 2.36 6.19
C SER A 187 1.80 2.16 5.49
N THR A 188 0.98 1.18 5.89
CA THR A 188 -0.27 0.87 5.18
C THR A 188 -1.31 1.99 5.28
N LEU A 189 -1.30 2.76 6.36
CA LEU A 189 -2.09 3.98 6.46
C LEU A 189 -1.18 5.22 6.39
N PRO A 190 -1.61 6.22 5.63
CA PRO A 190 -2.93 6.40 4.99
C PRO A 190 -3.07 5.85 3.55
N GLU A 191 -2.12 5.05 3.03
CA GLU A 191 -2.18 4.54 1.64
C GLU A 191 -3.54 3.93 1.30
N ALA A 192 -4.06 3.03 2.15
CA ALA A 192 -5.33 2.34 1.90
C ALA A 192 -6.53 3.31 1.85
N LYS A 193 -6.58 4.31 2.74
CA LYS A 193 -7.62 5.36 2.74
C LYS A 193 -7.58 6.18 1.45
N LEU A 194 -6.39 6.64 1.08
CA LEU A 194 -6.16 7.46 -0.10
C LEU A 194 -6.44 6.69 -1.41
N ALA A 195 -6.05 5.41 -1.48
CA ALA A 195 -6.39 4.55 -2.61
C ALA A 195 -7.91 4.40 -2.76
N ARG A 196 -8.66 4.22 -1.66
CA ARG A 196 -10.12 4.17 -1.66
C ARG A 196 -10.72 5.47 -2.16
N GLU A 197 -10.26 6.63 -1.67
CA GLU A 197 -10.72 7.95 -2.16
C GLU A 197 -10.38 8.20 -3.64
N ALA A 198 -9.31 7.61 -4.15
CA ALA A 198 -8.95 7.68 -5.57
C ALA A 198 -9.66 6.61 -6.43
N GLU A 199 -10.62 5.87 -5.88
CA GLU A 199 -11.33 4.78 -6.58
C GLU A 199 -10.40 3.72 -7.16
N MET A 200 -9.35 3.36 -6.39
CA MET A 200 -8.39 2.32 -6.72
C MET A 200 -8.60 1.09 -5.83
N CYS A 201 -8.47 -0.11 -6.41
CA CYS A 201 -8.31 -1.30 -5.60
C CYS A 201 -6.99 -1.22 -4.82
N TYR A 202 -6.97 -1.65 -3.57
CA TYR A 202 -5.77 -1.67 -2.76
C TYR A 202 -5.70 -2.97 -1.95
N ALA A 203 -4.54 -3.60 -1.97
CA ALA A 203 -4.18 -4.69 -1.08
C ALA A 203 -2.73 -4.52 -0.63
N VAL A 204 -2.41 -5.00 0.57
CA VAL A 204 -1.06 -5.04 1.09
C VAL A 204 -0.63 -6.48 1.36
N ILE A 205 0.55 -6.83 0.90
CA ILE A 205 1.25 -8.09 1.21
C ILE A 205 2.25 -7.76 2.30
N CYS A 206 2.01 -8.30 3.48
CA CYS A 206 2.84 -8.14 4.65
C CYS A 206 3.86 -9.27 4.68
N MET A 207 5.14 -8.92 4.82
CA MET A 207 6.27 -9.85 4.90
C MET A 207 6.80 -9.82 6.32
N SER A 208 6.55 -10.88 7.09
CA SER A 208 7.00 -10.97 8.48
C SER A 208 8.52 -10.98 8.56
N THR A 209 9.08 -10.09 9.36
CA THR A 209 10.54 -9.98 9.58
C THR A 209 10.97 -10.39 10.97
N ASP A 210 10.08 -10.27 11.95
CA ASP A 210 10.35 -10.48 13.38
C ASP A 210 9.05 -10.72 14.14
N TYR A 211 9.14 -10.98 15.45
CA TYR A 211 7.99 -11.15 16.36
C TYR A 211 7.65 -9.87 17.14
N ASP A 212 7.94 -8.68 16.60
CA ASP A 212 7.84 -7.44 17.36
C ASP A 212 8.65 -7.56 18.69
N CYS A 213 8.25 -6.89 19.77
CA CYS A 213 9.00 -6.95 21.05
C CYS A 213 8.29 -7.73 22.16
N TRP A 214 7.25 -8.52 21.84
CA TRP A 214 6.48 -9.26 22.84
C TRP A 214 7.09 -10.62 23.21
N LYS A 215 7.91 -11.20 22.33
CA LYS A 215 8.47 -12.53 22.53
C LYS A 215 9.78 -12.43 23.31
N GLU A 216 9.74 -12.80 24.58
CA GLU A 216 10.84 -12.58 25.53
C GLU A 216 12.07 -13.47 25.28
N ASP A 217 11.86 -14.65 24.69
CA ASP A 217 12.91 -15.65 24.41
C ASP A 217 13.72 -15.35 23.12
N GLU A 218 13.37 -14.28 22.39
CA GLU A 218 14.10 -13.86 21.20
C GLU A 218 14.87 -12.55 21.46
N GLU A 219 16.01 -12.40 20.76
CA GLU A 219 16.76 -11.14 20.79
C GLU A 219 15.86 -9.96 20.41
N HIS A 220 16.05 -8.82 21.08
CA HIS A 220 15.31 -7.61 20.77
C HIS A 220 15.39 -7.30 19.28
N VAL A 221 14.26 -6.89 18.69
CA VAL A 221 14.16 -6.51 17.27
C VAL A 221 15.24 -5.48 16.96
N THR A 222 16.22 -5.88 16.17
CA THR A 222 17.28 -4.98 15.68
C THR A 222 17.05 -4.63 14.24
N VAL A 223 17.56 -3.46 13.81
CA VAL A 223 17.50 -3.04 12.41
C VAL A 223 18.15 -4.08 11.50
N ASP A 224 19.26 -4.68 11.93
CA ASP A 224 19.99 -5.69 11.15
C ASP A 224 19.16 -6.97 10.94
N MET A 225 18.45 -7.45 11.97
CA MET A 225 17.53 -8.59 11.87
C MET A 225 16.41 -8.30 10.85
N VAL A 226 15.78 -7.14 10.97
CA VAL A 226 14.72 -6.71 10.04
C VAL A 226 15.24 -6.65 8.60
N VAL A 227 16.40 -6.04 8.37
CA VAL A 227 17.01 -5.92 7.04
C VAL A 227 17.38 -7.28 6.45
N ASN A 228 17.98 -8.19 7.26
CA ASN A 228 18.36 -9.52 6.80
C ASN A 228 17.14 -10.35 6.38
N ASN A 229 16.08 -10.35 7.19
CA ASN A 229 14.84 -11.07 6.86
C ASN A 229 14.08 -10.41 5.71
N LEU A 230 14.11 -9.07 5.60
CA LEU A 230 13.56 -8.37 4.44
C LEU A 230 14.26 -8.77 3.14
N ASN A 231 15.59 -8.91 3.15
CA ASN A 231 16.35 -9.35 1.98
C ASN A 231 16.00 -10.80 1.57
N LYS A 232 15.78 -11.70 2.54
CA LYS A 232 15.32 -13.07 2.27
C LYS A 232 13.90 -13.07 1.69
N ASN A 233 13.00 -12.27 2.25
CA ASN A 233 11.63 -12.12 1.75
C ASN A 233 11.57 -11.48 0.37
N ALA A 234 12.55 -10.65 0.00
CA ALA A 234 12.55 -9.93 -1.28
C ALA A 234 12.57 -10.88 -2.50
N SER A 235 13.22 -12.04 -2.40
CA SER A 235 13.21 -13.05 -3.47
C SER A 235 11.80 -13.60 -3.71
N ASN A 236 11.11 -14.00 -2.63
CA ASN A 236 9.73 -14.51 -2.71
C ASN A 236 8.76 -13.40 -3.18
N ALA A 237 8.95 -12.17 -2.71
CA ALA A 237 8.13 -11.04 -3.14
C ALA A 237 8.30 -10.75 -4.65
N LYS A 238 9.51 -10.81 -5.18
CA LYS A 238 9.80 -10.67 -6.62
C LYS A 238 9.16 -11.77 -7.45
N ALA A 239 9.26 -13.02 -7.01
CA ALA A 239 8.59 -14.14 -7.66
C ALA A 239 7.06 -13.96 -7.64
N LEU A 240 6.51 -13.54 -6.51
CA LEU A 240 5.08 -13.29 -6.36
C LEU A 240 4.60 -12.13 -7.27
N ILE A 241 5.35 -11.05 -7.37
CA ILE A 241 5.05 -9.93 -8.29
C ILE A 241 4.99 -10.42 -9.74
N LYS A 242 5.94 -11.25 -10.14
CA LYS A 242 6.04 -11.79 -11.52
C LYS A 242 4.83 -12.66 -11.88
N GLU A 243 4.35 -13.49 -10.95
CA GLU A 243 3.16 -14.32 -11.13
C GLU A 243 1.85 -13.53 -11.02
N LEU A 244 1.81 -12.53 -10.14
CA LEU A 244 0.59 -11.77 -9.84
C LEU A 244 0.24 -10.76 -10.94
N ILE A 245 1.23 -9.98 -11.42
CA ILE A 245 0.96 -8.86 -12.36
C ILE A 245 0.19 -9.32 -13.60
N PRO A 246 0.49 -10.44 -14.26
CA PRO A 246 -0.30 -10.92 -15.41
C PRO A 246 -1.77 -11.23 -15.09
N LEU A 247 -2.11 -11.50 -13.83
CA LEU A 247 -3.49 -11.73 -13.37
C LEU A 247 -4.27 -10.43 -13.14
N LEU A 248 -3.58 -9.29 -13.03
CA LEU A 248 -4.16 -7.99 -12.71
C LEU A 248 -4.71 -7.30 -13.98
N THR A 249 -5.83 -7.79 -14.48
CA THR A 249 -6.53 -7.23 -15.64
C THR A 249 -7.09 -5.83 -15.35
N LYS A 250 -7.39 -5.06 -16.42
CA LYS A 250 -8.04 -3.74 -16.30
C LYS A 250 -9.48 -3.84 -15.81
N GLU A 251 -10.15 -4.93 -16.11
CA GLU A 251 -11.51 -5.18 -15.65
C GLU A 251 -11.53 -5.43 -14.14
N ARG A 252 -12.41 -4.71 -13.46
CA ARG A 252 -12.57 -4.76 -12.02
C ARG A 252 -14.05 -4.93 -11.71
N ASP A 253 -14.40 -6.10 -11.23
CA ASP A 253 -15.74 -6.52 -10.82
C ASP A 253 -16.06 -6.23 -9.34
N CYS A 254 -15.25 -5.36 -8.71
CA CYS A 254 -15.40 -4.93 -7.32
C CYS A 254 -15.95 -3.50 -7.21
N GLY A 255 -16.52 -3.15 -6.06
CA GLY A 255 -17.07 -1.83 -5.76
C GLY A 255 -16.05 -0.69 -5.62
N CYS A 256 -14.72 -0.99 -5.68
CA CYS A 256 -13.68 0.04 -5.46
C CYS A 256 -13.75 1.22 -6.45
N LYS A 257 -14.19 0.97 -7.70
CA LYS A 257 -14.31 1.99 -8.75
C LYS A 257 -15.46 2.99 -8.55
N GLU A 258 -16.31 2.79 -7.55
CA GLU A 258 -17.49 3.62 -7.24
C GLU A 258 -17.45 4.15 -5.80
N ALA A 259 -16.26 4.13 -5.15
CA ALA A 259 -16.14 4.48 -3.74
C ALA A 259 -16.56 5.93 -3.42
N ILE A 260 -16.51 6.83 -4.41
CA ILE A 260 -16.85 8.24 -4.24
C ILE A 260 -18.29 8.55 -4.64
N LYS A 261 -18.99 7.64 -5.32
CA LYS A 261 -20.30 7.87 -5.94
C LYS A 261 -21.33 8.58 -5.03
N TYR A 262 -21.31 8.25 -3.73
CA TYR A 262 -22.20 8.84 -2.71
C TYR A 262 -21.44 9.43 -1.53
N ALA A 263 -20.12 9.59 -1.63
CA ALA A 263 -19.28 9.98 -0.51
C ALA A 263 -19.22 11.50 -0.30
N ILE A 264 -19.40 12.30 -1.35
CA ILE A 264 -19.28 13.77 -1.32
C ILE A 264 -20.56 14.35 -0.73
N ILE A 265 -20.45 15.05 0.41
CA ILE A 265 -21.60 15.64 1.12
C ILE A 265 -21.71 17.16 0.94
N THR A 266 -20.64 17.82 0.49
CA THR A 266 -20.69 19.27 0.26
C THR A 266 -21.60 19.62 -0.92
N ASP A 267 -22.53 20.56 -0.70
CA ASP A 267 -23.38 21.11 -1.74
C ASP A 267 -22.55 21.51 -2.98
N PRO A 268 -22.92 21.02 -4.17
CA PRO A 268 -22.19 21.31 -5.40
C PRO A 268 -21.94 22.80 -5.70
N GLN A 269 -22.89 23.67 -5.27
CA GLN A 269 -22.79 25.14 -5.44
C GLN A 269 -21.78 25.78 -4.49
N LYS A 270 -21.48 25.13 -3.35
CA LYS A 270 -20.56 25.62 -2.32
C LYS A 270 -19.14 25.01 -2.43
N GLN A 271 -18.94 24.06 -3.33
CA GLN A 271 -17.66 23.41 -3.51
C GLN A 271 -16.59 24.36 -4.04
N SER A 272 -15.43 24.38 -3.38
CA SER A 272 -14.28 25.20 -3.76
C SER A 272 -13.76 24.87 -5.16
N SER A 273 -13.73 25.86 -6.06
CA SER A 273 -13.18 25.71 -7.41
C SER A 273 -11.69 25.31 -7.42
N LYS A 274 -10.92 25.81 -6.43
CA LYS A 274 -9.52 25.45 -6.25
C LYS A 274 -9.37 23.97 -5.92
N GLN A 275 -10.23 23.44 -5.04
CA GLN A 275 -10.18 22.04 -4.63
C GLN A 275 -10.71 21.11 -5.74
N LYS A 276 -11.77 21.50 -6.46
CA LYS A 276 -12.23 20.79 -7.67
C LYS A 276 -11.10 20.58 -8.67
N LYS A 277 -10.32 21.63 -8.95
CA LYS A 277 -9.19 21.56 -9.89
C LYS A 277 -8.12 20.57 -9.43
N LYS A 278 -7.85 20.46 -8.12
CA LYS A 278 -6.92 19.43 -7.59
C LYS A 278 -7.51 18.03 -7.75
N LEU A 279 -8.76 17.83 -7.30
CA LEU A 279 -9.42 16.52 -7.31
C LEU A 279 -9.66 15.98 -8.72
N LYS A 280 -9.88 16.85 -9.70
CA LYS A 280 -10.00 16.46 -11.12
C LYS A 280 -8.81 15.61 -11.61
N ALA A 281 -7.62 15.79 -11.05
CA ALA A 281 -6.44 15.02 -11.44
C ALA A 281 -6.57 13.51 -11.16
N ILE A 282 -7.38 13.13 -10.16
CA ILE A 282 -7.57 11.72 -9.72
C ILE A 282 -9.02 11.25 -9.87
N LEU A 283 -9.99 12.18 -9.92
CA LEU A 283 -11.43 11.91 -9.98
C LEU A 283 -12.10 12.76 -11.11
N PRO A 284 -11.67 12.59 -12.36
CA PRO A 284 -12.15 13.44 -13.47
C PRO A 284 -13.66 13.30 -13.74
N ASN A 285 -14.27 12.17 -13.38
CA ASN A 285 -15.70 11.92 -13.60
C ASN A 285 -16.60 12.70 -12.63
N TYR A 286 -16.08 13.21 -11.51
CA TYR A 286 -16.84 13.94 -10.48
C TYR A 286 -16.58 15.44 -10.52
N PHE A 287 -15.47 15.85 -11.10
CA PHE A 287 -15.04 17.25 -11.14
C PHE A 287 -14.68 17.65 -12.58
N SER A 288 -15.66 18.19 -13.27
CA SER A 288 -15.48 18.72 -14.65
C SER A 288 -14.69 20.03 -14.68
#